data_5dcbf05447611c3cd69b27229b8a3223
#
_entry.id   5dcbf05447611c3cd69b27229b8a3223
#
_cell.length_a   1.000
_cell.length_b   1.000
_cell.length_c   1.000
_cell.angle_alpha   90.00
_cell.angle_beta   90.00
_cell.angle_gamma   90.00
#
_symmetry.space_group_name_H-M   'P 1'
#
loop_
_entity.id
_entity.type
_entity.pdbx_description
1 polymer ?
#
loop_
_entity_poly.entity_id
_entity_poly.type
_entity_poly.pdbx_seq_one_letter_code
_entity_poly.pdbx_strand_id
1 'polypeptide(L)'
;MFISRDIFHLVRAALLLTCLAGAAASGSALAADAMHEMTKGSPRLELGSSALFAPDGSLLAAARQGDHVMIYRSADQGRTWSAPSVVNTQAEAISADGENWPKIALATDGGLLVSWTHPLAKPYSGEIRLARSDDGIHFAAPVTVHQDKAVITHRFESLLPLPDNRVILAWVDKRDLEAATAGKIPYRGAAIYAAISTDGGRSFQPEKKVADHSCECCRIAAAVDRDGSPVLMWRQVFAPNERDHALTRIKPDGTAEAVLRATYDHWRIDACPHHGPSLTIDAKGVRHAVWFNQKDGEGRVFYGRLENSTEINVDGQRTVGGPRAAHADIAAAGGKLAIAWKEFDGERTQLRVMVSSNDGKSFDELKLAATEGASDQPRVIRRKDKLFVFWRTEKEGFGLFPTP
;
A
#
# COMPACT_ATOMS: atom_id res chain seq x y z
N MET A 1 32.44 77.65 1.38
CA MET A 1 32.00 76.87 2.55
C MET A 1 31.07 75.80 2.03
N PHE A 2 31.66 74.67 1.63
CA PHE A 2 30.95 73.55 1.00
C PHE A 2 30.84 72.44 2.05
N ILE A 3 29.63 72.06 2.39
CA ILE A 3 29.34 70.87 3.21
C ILE A 3 28.56 69.84 2.32
N SER A 4 29.27 68.79 2.15
CA SER A 4 29.06 67.48 1.59
C SER A 4 27.63 67.00 1.33
N ARG A 5 27.42 66.54 0.09
CA ARG A 5 26.24 65.88 -0.46
C ARG A 5 26.23 64.35 -0.28
N ASP A 6 27.18 63.77 0.46
CA ASP A 6 27.42 62.31 0.43
C ASP A 6 26.73 61.50 1.54
N ILE A 7 25.98 62.14 2.47
CA ILE A 7 25.32 61.42 3.56
C ILE A 7 23.95 60.85 3.20
N PHE A 8 23.33 61.36 2.12
CA PHE A 8 21.97 60.94 1.73
C PHE A 8 21.91 59.64 0.89
N HIS A 9 23.00 59.14 0.32
CA HIS A 9 23.03 57.94 -0.49
C HIS A 9 23.23 56.66 0.34
N LEU A 10 23.84 56.70 1.50
CA LEU A 10 24.07 55.53 2.37
C LEU A 10 22.82 55.09 3.15
N VAL A 11 21.91 56.00 3.46
CA VAL A 11 20.67 55.66 4.18
C VAL A 11 19.62 55.01 3.28
N ARG A 12 19.64 55.28 1.95
CA ARG A 12 18.72 54.63 0.99
C ARG A 12 19.11 53.20 0.61
N ALA A 13 20.38 52.83 0.67
CA ALA A 13 20.85 51.47 0.37
C ALA A 13 20.58 50.51 1.55
N ALA A 14 20.61 50.98 2.79
CA ALA A 14 20.33 50.15 3.99
C ALA A 14 18.84 49.84 4.15
N LEU A 15 17.92 50.70 3.71
CA LEU A 15 16.47 50.42 3.76
C LEU A 15 15.97 49.47 2.67
N LEU A 16 16.65 49.34 1.54
CA LEU A 16 16.28 48.41 0.45
C LEU A 16 16.73 46.99 0.72
N LEU A 17 17.77 46.74 1.51
CA LEU A 17 18.20 45.39 1.88
C LEU A 17 17.33 44.76 3.00
N THR A 18 16.72 45.54 3.86
CA THR A 18 15.83 45.02 4.92
C THR A 18 14.45 44.66 4.43
N CYS A 19 13.96 45.25 3.32
CA CYS A 19 12.67 44.86 2.72
C CYS A 19 12.73 43.60 1.87
N LEU A 20 13.88 43.19 1.30
CA LEU A 20 14.00 41.95 0.54
C LEU A 20 14.14 40.69 1.42
N ALA A 21 14.68 40.81 2.64
CA ALA A 21 14.78 39.68 3.56
C ALA A 21 13.42 39.36 4.25
N GLY A 22 12.51 40.33 4.38
CA GLY A 22 11.17 40.15 4.93
C GLY A 22 10.16 39.50 3.95
N ALA A 23 10.35 39.69 2.65
CA ALA A 23 9.42 39.13 1.63
C ALA A 23 9.67 37.66 1.34
N ALA A 24 10.88 37.13 1.55
CA ALA A 24 11.19 35.72 1.36
C ALA A 24 10.71 34.83 2.54
N ALA A 25 10.64 35.34 3.74
CA ALA A 25 10.16 34.63 4.93
C ALA A 25 8.60 34.53 4.98
N SER A 26 7.90 35.55 4.47
CA SER A 26 6.45 35.59 4.45
C SER A 26 5.85 34.70 3.32
N GLY A 27 6.57 34.48 2.22
CA GLY A 27 6.15 33.60 1.13
C GLY A 27 6.14 32.12 1.53
N SER A 28 7.07 31.69 2.37
CA SER A 28 7.17 30.29 2.83
C SER A 28 6.11 29.94 3.88
N ALA A 29 5.73 30.89 4.73
CA ALA A 29 4.67 30.70 5.73
C ALA A 29 3.28 30.65 5.06
N LEU A 30 3.01 31.53 4.09
CA LEU A 30 1.75 31.56 3.35
C LEU A 30 1.58 30.31 2.47
N ALA A 31 2.66 29.72 1.93
CA ALA A 31 2.60 28.46 1.18
C ALA A 31 2.36 27.25 2.10
N ALA A 32 2.93 27.26 3.31
CA ALA A 32 2.70 26.21 4.31
C ALA A 32 1.27 26.26 4.87
N ASP A 33 0.74 27.45 5.15
CA ASP A 33 -0.64 27.64 5.59
C ASP A 33 -1.65 27.30 4.48
N ALA A 34 -1.39 27.67 3.24
CA ALA A 34 -2.22 27.29 2.10
C ALA A 34 -2.23 25.77 1.85
N MET A 35 -1.10 25.07 2.04
CA MET A 35 -1.06 23.59 2.03
C MET A 35 -1.81 23.00 3.23
N HIS A 36 -1.79 23.63 4.38
CA HIS A 36 -2.52 23.15 5.57
C HIS A 36 -4.03 23.40 5.45
N GLU A 37 -4.47 24.49 4.82
CA GLU A 37 -5.90 24.74 4.52
C GLU A 37 -6.43 23.86 3.38
N MET A 38 -5.62 23.51 2.38
CA MET A 38 -6.01 22.52 1.35
C MET A 38 -6.24 21.12 1.92
N THR A 39 -5.74 20.80 3.10
CA THR A 39 -6.01 19.53 3.80
C THR A 39 -7.31 19.51 4.60
N LYS A 40 -7.97 20.65 4.78
CA LYS A 40 -9.34 20.77 5.34
C LYS A 40 -10.45 20.63 4.30
N GLY A 41 -10.12 20.20 3.08
CA GLY A 41 -11.09 19.86 2.03
C GLY A 41 -12.04 18.75 2.45
N SER A 42 -13.20 18.67 1.83
CA SER A 42 -14.26 17.67 1.97
C SER A 42 -13.71 16.27 2.33
N PRO A 43 -14.36 15.49 3.21
CA PRO A 43 -13.86 14.18 3.61
C PRO A 43 -13.50 13.39 2.36
N ARG A 44 -12.22 12.94 2.28
CA ARG A 44 -11.74 12.15 1.15
C ARG A 44 -12.61 10.93 1.01
N LEU A 45 -13.18 10.74 -0.17
CA LEU A 45 -13.99 9.56 -0.45
C LEU A 45 -13.10 8.31 -0.34
N GLU A 46 -13.44 7.44 0.60
CA GLU A 46 -12.70 6.20 0.84
C GLU A 46 -13.21 5.11 -0.09
N LEU A 47 -12.53 4.94 -1.22
CA LEU A 47 -12.89 3.98 -2.27
C LEU A 47 -12.11 2.66 -2.20
N GLY A 48 -11.29 2.48 -1.17
CA GLY A 48 -10.41 1.31 -1.03
C GLY A 48 -11.17 0.01 -1.20
N SER A 49 -10.69 -0.83 -2.13
CA SER A 49 -11.34 -2.08 -2.53
C SER A 49 -10.32 -3.11 -3.00
N SER A 50 -10.72 -4.37 -3.03
CA SER A 50 -9.94 -5.46 -3.59
C SER A 50 -10.85 -6.41 -4.38
N ALA A 51 -10.26 -7.21 -5.27
CA ALA A 51 -11.01 -8.16 -6.07
C ALA A 51 -10.21 -9.42 -6.35
N LEU A 52 -10.91 -10.50 -6.65
CA LEU A 52 -10.35 -11.75 -7.14
C LEU A 52 -11.34 -12.49 -8.03
N PHE A 53 -10.85 -13.46 -8.78
CA PHE A 53 -11.72 -14.44 -9.45
C PHE A 53 -11.90 -15.67 -8.57
N ALA A 54 -13.15 -16.04 -8.34
CA ALA A 54 -13.52 -17.28 -7.68
C ALA A 54 -13.25 -18.50 -8.59
N PRO A 55 -13.19 -19.74 -8.05
CA PRO A 55 -12.96 -20.95 -8.84
C PRO A 55 -13.98 -21.18 -9.96
N ASP A 56 -15.23 -20.76 -9.77
CA ASP A 56 -16.29 -20.83 -10.78
C ASP A 56 -16.12 -19.79 -11.91
N GLY A 57 -15.13 -18.90 -11.79
CA GLY A 57 -14.81 -17.85 -12.74
C GLY A 57 -15.58 -16.55 -12.53
N SER A 58 -16.42 -16.46 -11.51
CA SER A 58 -17.04 -15.19 -11.12
C SER A 58 -16.01 -14.22 -10.54
N LEU A 59 -16.21 -12.94 -10.78
CA LEU A 59 -15.43 -11.86 -10.16
C LEU A 59 -16.07 -11.49 -8.83
N LEU A 60 -15.26 -11.47 -7.76
CA LEU A 60 -15.65 -11.01 -6.45
C LEU A 60 -14.92 -9.70 -6.16
N ALA A 61 -15.63 -8.73 -5.57
CA ALA A 61 -15.03 -7.47 -5.09
C ALA A 61 -15.44 -7.22 -3.65
N ALA A 62 -14.45 -6.90 -2.80
CA ALA A 62 -14.67 -6.45 -1.42
C ALA A 62 -14.55 -4.94 -1.35
N ALA A 63 -15.53 -4.28 -0.75
CA ALA A 63 -15.52 -2.84 -0.57
C ALA A 63 -16.36 -2.43 0.64
N ARG A 64 -16.04 -1.27 1.24
CA ARG A 64 -16.83 -0.65 2.29
C ARG A 64 -18.12 -0.07 1.72
N GLN A 65 -19.23 -0.28 2.44
CA GLN A 65 -20.49 0.44 2.28
C GLN A 65 -21.06 0.80 3.66
N GLY A 66 -21.00 2.08 4.03
CA GLY A 66 -21.33 2.51 5.39
C GLY A 66 -20.38 1.88 6.42
N ASP A 67 -20.93 1.22 7.41
CA ASP A 67 -20.22 0.54 8.50
C ASP A 67 -20.08 -0.98 8.26
N HIS A 68 -20.16 -1.41 6.99
CA HIS A 68 -20.05 -2.80 6.59
C HIS A 68 -19.04 -2.98 5.47
N VAL A 69 -18.31 -4.11 5.51
CA VAL A 69 -17.62 -4.65 4.34
C VAL A 69 -18.63 -5.49 3.56
N MET A 70 -18.68 -5.26 2.26
CA MET A 70 -19.60 -5.93 1.34
C MET A 70 -18.83 -6.72 0.31
N ILE A 71 -19.34 -7.91 -0.05
CA ILE A 71 -18.86 -8.69 -1.19
C ILE A 71 -19.85 -8.57 -2.35
N TYR A 72 -19.38 -8.05 -3.44
CA TYR A 72 -20.08 -7.96 -4.71
C TYR A 72 -19.64 -9.11 -5.62
N ARG A 73 -20.58 -9.75 -6.31
CA ARG A 73 -20.28 -10.84 -7.25
C ARG A 73 -20.74 -10.47 -8.65
N SER A 74 -19.91 -10.78 -9.66
CA SER A 74 -20.23 -10.62 -11.07
C SER A 74 -19.94 -11.92 -11.82
N ALA A 75 -20.91 -12.42 -12.59
CA ALA A 75 -20.75 -13.60 -13.46
C ALA A 75 -20.24 -13.23 -14.86
N ASP A 76 -20.26 -11.97 -15.23
CA ASP A 76 -20.01 -11.43 -16.57
C ASP A 76 -18.79 -10.48 -16.63
N GLN A 77 -17.80 -10.70 -15.77
CA GLN A 77 -16.56 -9.93 -15.72
C GLN A 77 -16.75 -8.44 -15.37
N GLY A 78 -17.64 -8.14 -14.42
CA GLY A 78 -17.85 -6.81 -13.90
C GLY A 78 -18.82 -5.94 -14.67
N ARG A 79 -19.52 -6.48 -15.70
CA ARG A 79 -20.56 -5.73 -16.44
C ARG A 79 -21.81 -5.53 -15.59
N THR A 80 -22.21 -6.56 -14.87
CA THR A 80 -23.31 -6.52 -13.91
C THR A 80 -22.88 -7.12 -12.58
N TRP A 81 -23.50 -6.67 -11.50
CA TRP A 81 -23.21 -7.09 -10.13
C TRP A 81 -24.48 -7.55 -9.43
N SER A 82 -24.41 -8.66 -8.69
CA SER A 82 -25.49 -9.11 -7.83
C SER A 82 -25.70 -8.19 -6.64
N ALA A 83 -26.81 -8.35 -5.93
CA ALA A 83 -26.93 -7.79 -4.58
C ALA A 83 -25.76 -8.25 -3.72
N PRO A 84 -25.12 -7.35 -2.96
CA PRO A 84 -23.93 -7.70 -2.19
C PRO A 84 -24.27 -8.52 -0.94
N SER A 85 -23.32 -9.39 -0.54
CA SER A 85 -23.36 -10.08 0.75
C SER A 85 -22.63 -9.24 1.82
N VAL A 86 -23.20 -9.19 3.03
CA VAL A 86 -22.60 -8.48 4.17
C VAL A 86 -21.56 -9.37 4.83
N VAL A 87 -20.35 -8.85 5.06
CA VAL A 87 -19.26 -9.58 5.73
C VAL A 87 -19.38 -9.49 7.24
N ASN A 88 -19.46 -8.28 7.80
CA ASN A 88 -19.65 -8.03 9.22
C ASN A 88 -21.11 -7.68 9.50
N THR A 89 -21.86 -8.58 10.08
CA THR A 89 -23.29 -8.37 10.39
C THR A 89 -23.50 -7.29 11.45
N GLN A 90 -22.57 -7.12 12.38
CA GLN A 90 -22.54 -5.99 13.30
C GLN A 90 -21.84 -4.81 12.64
N ALA A 91 -22.50 -3.67 12.62
CA ALA A 91 -21.93 -2.43 12.09
C ALA A 91 -20.72 -1.99 12.91
N GLU A 92 -19.63 -1.68 12.26
CA GLU A 92 -18.41 -1.14 12.85
C GLU A 92 -17.67 -0.23 11.86
N ALA A 93 -16.88 0.73 12.37
CA ALA A 93 -16.06 1.57 11.51
C ALA A 93 -15.05 0.73 10.74
N ILE A 94 -14.85 1.06 9.45
CA ILE A 94 -13.97 0.33 8.54
C ILE A 94 -13.07 1.31 7.82
N SER A 95 -11.75 1.09 7.86
CA SER A 95 -10.82 1.83 7.02
C SER A 95 -10.93 1.37 5.57
N ALA A 96 -11.04 2.32 4.66
CA ALA A 96 -11.03 2.08 3.22
C ALA A 96 -10.25 3.18 2.48
N ASP A 97 -9.26 3.75 3.16
CA ASP A 97 -8.31 4.69 2.56
C ASP A 97 -7.27 3.97 1.68
N GLY A 98 -6.59 4.71 0.81
CA GLY A 98 -5.79 4.16 -0.29
C GLY A 98 -4.75 3.10 0.06
N GLU A 99 -4.10 3.16 1.23
CA GLU A 99 -3.11 2.14 1.66
C GLU A 99 -3.72 1.09 2.61
N ASN A 100 -4.93 1.34 3.12
CA ASN A 100 -5.57 0.53 4.14
C ASN A 100 -7.03 0.23 3.76
N TRP A 101 -7.23 -0.77 2.94
CA TRP A 101 -8.52 -1.16 2.35
C TRP A 101 -8.92 -2.57 2.76
N PRO A 102 -10.22 -2.96 2.71
CA PRO A 102 -10.66 -4.33 2.88
C PRO A 102 -10.01 -5.26 1.85
N LYS A 103 -9.46 -6.37 2.29
CA LYS A 103 -8.77 -7.36 1.45
C LYS A 103 -9.57 -8.65 1.35
N ILE A 104 -9.54 -9.25 0.16
CA ILE A 104 -10.22 -10.50 -0.15
C ILE A 104 -9.22 -11.54 -0.63
N ALA A 105 -9.34 -12.77 -0.15
CA ALA A 105 -8.53 -13.89 -0.58
C ALA A 105 -9.30 -15.21 -0.50
N LEU A 106 -8.82 -16.24 -1.19
CA LEU A 106 -9.34 -17.61 -1.10
C LEU A 106 -8.31 -18.48 -0.36
N ALA A 107 -8.73 -19.10 0.72
CA ALA A 107 -7.97 -20.16 1.36
C ALA A 107 -7.88 -21.39 0.44
N THR A 108 -6.90 -22.27 0.67
CA THR A 108 -6.70 -23.46 -0.20
C THR A 108 -7.81 -24.48 -0.09
N ASP A 109 -8.59 -24.47 0.98
CA ASP A 109 -9.80 -25.27 1.14
C ASP A 109 -11.04 -24.64 0.47
N GLY A 110 -10.89 -23.51 -0.23
CA GLY A 110 -11.95 -22.81 -0.94
C GLY A 110 -12.70 -21.76 -0.11
N GLY A 111 -12.42 -21.62 1.19
CA GLY A 111 -13.03 -20.59 2.03
C GLY A 111 -12.67 -19.18 1.60
N LEU A 112 -13.66 -18.30 1.57
CA LEU A 112 -13.49 -16.90 1.24
C LEU A 112 -13.10 -16.13 2.52
N LEU A 113 -11.96 -15.45 2.46
CA LEU A 113 -11.40 -14.66 3.56
C LEU A 113 -11.54 -13.18 3.23
N VAL A 114 -11.95 -12.38 4.21
CA VAL A 114 -12.01 -10.93 4.11
C VAL A 114 -11.38 -10.33 5.35
N SER A 115 -10.36 -9.47 5.19
CA SER A 115 -9.74 -8.73 6.29
C SER A 115 -9.91 -7.23 6.12
N TRP A 116 -9.91 -6.53 7.23
CA TRP A 116 -9.94 -5.06 7.26
C TRP A 116 -9.36 -4.52 8.57
N THR A 117 -9.00 -3.26 8.56
CA THR A 117 -8.72 -2.51 9.79
C THR A 117 -10.02 -1.90 10.32
N HIS A 118 -10.37 -2.21 11.55
CA HIS A 118 -11.39 -1.52 12.36
C HIS A 118 -10.73 -0.38 13.14
N PRO A 119 -10.97 0.91 12.79
CA PRO A 119 -10.47 2.04 13.55
C PRO A 119 -11.01 2.09 14.97
N LEU A 120 -10.15 2.41 15.93
CA LEU A 120 -10.51 2.60 17.33
C LEU A 120 -10.64 4.09 17.69
N ALA A 121 -10.98 4.39 18.94
CA ALA A 121 -11.29 5.76 19.38
C ALA A 121 -10.09 6.74 19.29
N LYS A 122 -8.85 6.27 19.50
CA LYS A 122 -7.65 7.10 19.36
C LYS A 122 -7.34 7.27 17.87
N PRO A 123 -7.03 8.49 17.38
CA PRO A 123 -6.64 8.68 15.98
C PRO A 123 -5.49 7.76 15.57
N TYR A 124 -5.59 7.19 14.38
CA TYR A 124 -4.63 6.23 13.80
C TYR A 124 -4.50 4.89 14.55
N SER A 125 -5.28 4.63 15.58
CA SER A 125 -5.38 3.31 16.20
C SER A 125 -6.36 2.41 15.44
N GLY A 126 -6.20 1.09 15.59
CA GLY A 126 -7.09 0.14 14.93
C GLY A 126 -6.85 -1.30 15.39
N GLU A 127 -7.73 -2.18 15.00
CA GLU A 127 -7.63 -3.63 15.13
C GLU A 127 -7.72 -4.30 13.75
N ILE A 128 -6.96 -5.39 13.57
CA ILE A 128 -7.07 -6.21 12.35
C ILE A 128 -8.19 -7.23 12.56
N ARG A 129 -9.22 -7.11 11.72
CA ARG A 129 -10.34 -8.03 11.66
C ARG A 129 -10.19 -9.01 10.50
N LEU A 130 -10.70 -10.21 10.69
CA LEU A 130 -10.87 -11.18 9.60
C LEU A 130 -12.20 -11.91 9.78
N ALA A 131 -12.96 -12.03 8.70
CA ALA A 131 -14.13 -12.90 8.60
C ALA A 131 -13.91 -13.94 7.50
N ARG A 132 -14.46 -15.13 7.70
CA ARG A 132 -14.41 -16.24 6.76
C ARG A 132 -15.82 -16.68 6.38
N SER A 133 -15.98 -17.09 5.12
CA SER A 133 -17.16 -17.74 4.59
C SER A 133 -16.78 -19.04 3.90
N ASP A 134 -17.51 -20.12 4.17
CA ASP A 134 -17.28 -21.41 3.49
C ASP A 134 -18.14 -21.55 2.22
N ASP A 135 -19.17 -20.71 2.03
CA ASP A 135 -20.06 -20.69 0.85
C ASP A 135 -19.93 -19.43 -0.01
N GLY A 136 -19.12 -18.45 0.44
CA GLY A 136 -18.92 -17.16 -0.23
C GLY A 136 -20.11 -16.18 -0.10
N ILE A 137 -21.10 -16.49 0.75
CA ILE A 137 -22.31 -15.70 0.96
C ILE A 137 -22.50 -15.37 2.45
N HIS A 138 -22.41 -16.38 3.31
CA HIS A 138 -22.60 -16.25 4.76
C HIS A 138 -21.24 -16.24 5.46
N PHE A 139 -20.96 -15.19 6.21
CA PHE A 139 -19.71 -15.03 6.93
C PHE A 139 -19.87 -15.35 8.41
N ALA A 140 -18.88 -16.06 8.96
CA ALA A 140 -18.73 -16.21 10.40
C ALA A 140 -18.47 -14.84 11.05
N ALA A 141 -18.74 -14.74 12.36
CA ALA A 141 -18.42 -13.53 13.13
C ALA A 141 -16.92 -13.20 12.98
N PRO A 142 -16.57 -11.92 12.74
CA PRO A 142 -15.18 -11.52 12.60
C PRO A 142 -14.37 -11.82 13.85
N VAL A 143 -13.14 -12.29 13.66
CA VAL A 143 -12.14 -12.45 14.71
C VAL A 143 -11.14 -11.29 14.67
N THR A 144 -10.64 -10.84 15.84
CA THR A 144 -9.47 -9.97 15.93
C THR A 144 -8.23 -10.85 15.81
N VAL A 145 -7.36 -10.56 14.83
CA VAL A 145 -6.22 -11.43 14.46
C VAL A 145 -5.11 -11.40 15.51
N HIS A 146 -4.87 -10.26 16.16
CA HIS A 146 -3.81 -10.08 17.16
C HIS A 146 -4.32 -10.19 18.59
N GLN A 147 -3.41 -10.55 19.51
CA GLN A 147 -3.72 -10.67 20.94
C GLN A 147 -3.55 -9.34 21.69
N ASP A 148 -2.66 -8.46 21.22
CA ASP A 148 -2.51 -7.11 21.79
C ASP A 148 -3.83 -6.35 21.68
N LYS A 149 -4.33 -5.84 22.82
CA LYS A 149 -5.60 -5.09 22.92
C LYS A 149 -5.39 -3.60 23.23
N ALA A 150 -4.15 -3.12 23.16
CA ALA A 150 -3.85 -1.70 23.34
C ALA A 150 -4.50 -0.85 22.23
N VAL A 151 -4.99 0.35 22.62
CA VAL A 151 -5.59 1.30 21.67
C VAL A 151 -4.45 2.05 20.95
N ILE A 152 -3.79 1.34 20.05
CA ILE A 152 -2.65 1.79 19.25
C ILE A 152 -2.84 1.43 17.78
N THR A 153 -1.83 1.68 16.96
CA THR A 153 -1.84 1.28 15.56
C THR A 153 -1.64 -0.22 15.41
N HIS A 154 -2.66 -0.93 14.92
CA HIS A 154 -2.59 -2.21 14.24
C HIS A 154 -3.32 -1.99 12.91
N ARG A 155 -2.58 -1.66 11.84
CA ARG A 155 -3.15 -1.19 10.57
C ARG A 155 -2.34 -1.67 9.37
N PHE A 156 -2.84 -1.45 8.17
CA PHE A 156 -2.17 -1.74 6.91
C PHE A 156 -1.84 -3.22 6.73
N GLU A 157 -2.79 -4.07 7.13
CA GLU A 157 -2.60 -5.52 7.06
C GLU A 157 -2.40 -6.00 5.63
N SER A 158 -1.65 -7.10 5.49
CA SER A 158 -1.52 -7.90 4.28
C SER A 158 -2.09 -9.28 4.54
N LEU A 159 -3.03 -9.74 3.72
CA LEU A 159 -3.68 -11.05 3.81
C LEU A 159 -3.11 -11.96 2.72
N LEU A 160 -2.47 -13.07 3.12
CA LEU A 160 -1.88 -14.02 2.19
C LEU A 160 -2.24 -15.47 2.59
N PRO A 161 -3.09 -16.15 1.82
CA PRO A 161 -3.25 -17.60 1.91
C PRO A 161 -1.97 -18.31 1.48
N LEU A 162 -1.64 -19.38 2.20
CA LEU A 162 -0.46 -20.21 2.00
C LEU A 162 -0.88 -21.63 1.65
N PRO A 163 0.03 -22.45 1.09
CA PRO A 163 -0.21 -23.89 0.97
C PRO A 163 -0.56 -24.53 2.32
N ASP A 164 -1.12 -25.73 2.28
CA ASP A 164 -1.50 -26.53 3.47
C ASP A 164 -2.57 -25.85 4.37
N ASN A 165 -3.44 -25.05 3.77
CA ASN A 165 -4.53 -24.33 4.43
C ASN A 165 -4.08 -23.34 5.51
N ARG A 166 -2.83 -22.90 5.45
CA ARG A 166 -2.33 -21.80 6.30
C ARG A 166 -2.73 -20.45 5.73
N VAL A 167 -2.83 -19.47 6.60
CA VAL A 167 -3.05 -18.06 6.25
C VAL A 167 -2.13 -17.21 7.09
N ILE A 168 -1.41 -16.27 6.49
CA ILE A 168 -0.65 -15.28 7.23
C ILE A 168 -1.30 -13.90 7.07
N LEU A 169 -1.42 -13.17 8.16
CA LEU A 169 -1.62 -11.73 8.18
C LEU A 169 -0.40 -11.06 8.80
N ALA A 170 0.08 -10.01 8.13
CA ALA A 170 1.14 -9.14 8.64
C ALA A 170 0.63 -7.70 8.64
N TRP A 171 1.02 -6.90 9.65
CA TRP A 171 0.54 -5.52 9.83
C TRP A 171 1.59 -4.60 10.44
N VAL A 172 1.36 -3.31 10.30
CA VAL A 172 2.12 -2.25 10.97
C VAL A 172 1.59 -2.10 12.39
N ASP A 173 2.51 -2.14 13.37
CA ASP A 173 2.22 -2.18 14.80
C ASP A 173 3.07 -1.17 15.57
N LYS A 174 2.46 -0.38 16.44
CA LYS A 174 3.15 0.65 17.21
C LYS A 174 3.46 0.27 18.67
N ARG A 175 3.25 -0.97 19.11
CA ARG A 175 3.52 -1.38 20.49
C ARG A 175 4.98 -1.13 20.91
N ASP A 176 5.94 -1.40 20.03
CA ASP A 176 7.36 -1.17 20.31
C ASP A 176 7.72 0.32 20.33
N LEU A 177 7.11 1.13 19.47
CA LEU A 177 7.26 2.59 19.49
C LEU A 177 6.70 3.18 20.78
N GLU A 178 5.51 2.77 21.22
CA GLU A 178 4.89 3.24 22.47
C GLU A 178 5.74 2.82 23.68
N ALA A 179 6.23 1.59 23.71
CA ALA A 179 7.12 1.09 24.77
C ALA A 179 8.46 1.85 24.79
N ALA A 180 9.09 2.07 23.64
CA ALA A 180 10.33 2.83 23.52
C ALA A 180 10.14 4.29 23.95
N THR A 181 9.01 4.91 23.56
CA THR A 181 8.67 6.29 23.97
C THR A 181 8.52 6.40 25.50
N ALA A 182 7.79 5.46 26.12
CA ALA A 182 7.64 5.40 27.57
C ALA A 182 9.00 5.20 28.28
N GLY A 183 9.88 4.37 27.70
CA GLY A 183 11.24 4.11 28.19
C GLY A 183 12.27 5.19 27.81
N LYS A 184 11.89 6.22 27.06
CA LYS A 184 12.80 7.25 26.50
C LYS A 184 13.93 6.65 25.66
N ILE A 185 13.66 5.56 24.96
CA ILE A 185 14.60 4.86 24.08
C ILE A 185 14.38 5.35 22.64
N PRO A 186 15.43 5.72 21.88
CA PRO A 186 15.27 6.08 20.47
C PRO A 186 14.69 4.94 19.65
N TYR A 187 13.60 5.20 18.93
CA TYR A 187 12.95 4.24 18.02
C TYR A 187 12.47 4.96 16.76
N ARG A 188 12.58 4.32 15.60
CA ARG A 188 12.19 4.91 14.31
C ARG A 188 10.97 4.21 13.75
N GLY A 189 9.89 4.96 13.47
CA GLY A 189 8.68 4.43 12.85
C GLY A 189 7.96 3.42 13.74
N ALA A 190 7.48 2.33 13.15
CA ALA A 190 6.72 1.28 13.80
C ALA A 190 7.44 -0.08 13.69
N ALA A 191 6.82 -1.16 14.18
CA ALA A 191 7.25 -2.54 13.92
C ALA A 191 6.33 -3.19 12.87
N ILE A 192 6.77 -4.33 12.32
CA ILE A 192 5.93 -5.28 11.59
C ILE A 192 5.70 -6.49 12.49
N TYR A 193 4.45 -6.88 12.64
CA TYR A 193 4.03 -8.12 13.29
C TYR A 193 3.28 -9.00 12.30
N ALA A 194 3.28 -10.30 12.55
CA ALA A 194 2.50 -11.26 11.77
C ALA A 194 1.92 -12.36 12.65
N ALA A 195 0.75 -12.86 12.27
CA ALA A 195 0.11 -14.04 12.85
C ALA A 195 -0.20 -15.07 11.77
N ILE A 196 -0.07 -16.35 12.12
CA ILE A 196 -0.37 -17.46 11.23
C ILE A 196 -1.60 -18.22 11.76
N SER A 197 -2.51 -18.49 10.84
CA SER A 197 -3.57 -19.49 11.00
C SER A 197 -3.13 -20.80 10.34
N THR A 198 -3.46 -21.93 10.98
CA THR A 198 -3.25 -23.29 10.44
C THR A 198 -4.56 -24.00 10.11
N ASP A 199 -5.70 -23.29 10.22
CA ASP A 199 -7.06 -23.81 10.05
C ASP A 199 -7.89 -23.06 9.01
N GLY A 200 -7.19 -22.44 8.02
CA GLY A 200 -7.83 -21.71 6.94
C GLY A 200 -8.40 -20.35 7.36
N GLY A 201 -7.84 -19.71 8.38
CA GLY A 201 -8.26 -18.39 8.83
C GLY A 201 -9.37 -18.42 9.89
N ARG A 202 -9.70 -19.56 10.49
CA ARG A 202 -10.71 -19.64 11.55
C ARG A 202 -10.18 -19.16 12.90
N SER A 203 -8.89 -19.42 13.17
CA SER A 203 -8.17 -18.91 14.34
C SER A 203 -6.73 -18.58 14.01
N PHE A 204 -6.09 -17.76 14.86
CA PHE A 204 -4.71 -17.35 14.69
C PHE A 204 -3.87 -17.68 15.90
N GLN A 205 -2.64 -18.13 15.65
CA GLN A 205 -1.62 -18.28 16.69
C GLN A 205 -1.19 -16.89 17.18
N PRO A 206 -0.59 -16.80 18.40
CA PRO A 206 -0.03 -15.55 18.89
C PRO A 206 0.90 -14.91 17.86
N GLU A 207 0.72 -13.63 17.65
CA GLU A 207 1.52 -12.88 16.68
C GLU A 207 2.98 -12.82 17.10
N LYS A 208 3.88 -12.78 16.09
CA LYS A 208 5.33 -12.64 16.28
C LYS A 208 5.82 -11.37 15.60
N LYS A 209 6.82 -10.74 16.20
CA LYS A 209 7.50 -9.61 15.59
C LYS A 209 8.31 -10.08 14.39
N VAL A 210 8.15 -9.41 13.26
CA VAL A 210 8.87 -9.62 12.01
C VAL A 210 10.06 -8.68 11.91
N ALA A 211 9.85 -7.40 12.19
CA ALA A 211 10.88 -6.37 12.07
C ALA A 211 10.59 -5.15 12.93
N ASP A 212 11.65 -4.46 13.33
CA ASP A 212 11.60 -3.10 13.89
C ASP A 212 11.76 -2.05 12.79
N HIS A 213 11.41 -0.80 13.08
CA HIS A 213 11.71 0.38 12.26
C HIS A 213 11.03 0.41 10.88
N SER A 214 9.78 -0.02 10.80
CA SER A 214 8.95 0.11 9.61
C SER A 214 8.40 1.53 9.45
N CYS A 215 8.07 1.92 8.22
CA CYS A 215 7.23 3.09 7.97
C CYS A 215 5.83 2.87 8.55
N GLU A 216 5.24 3.93 9.11
CA GLU A 216 3.99 3.85 9.89
C GLU A 216 2.71 3.86 9.05
N CYS A 217 2.79 4.07 7.75
CA CYS A 217 1.64 4.45 6.93
C CYS A 217 1.59 3.80 5.53
N CYS A 218 2.40 2.78 5.29
CA CYS A 218 2.48 2.13 3.99
C CYS A 218 2.03 0.67 4.09
N ARG A 219 1.32 0.19 3.07
CA ARG A 219 0.96 -1.23 2.96
C ARG A 219 2.19 -2.12 2.93
N ILE A 220 2.00 -3.35 3.35
CA ILE A 220 2.97 -4.44 3.26
C ILE A 220 2.62 -5.27 2.02
N ALA A 221 3.58 -5.50 1.13
CA ALA A 221 3.43 -6.45 0.05
C ALA A 221 3.75 -7.86 0.56
N ALA A 222 3.00 -8.86 0.08
CA ALA A 222 3.20 -10.24 0.43
C ALA A 222 3.05 -11.13 -0.81
N ALA A 223 3.93 -12.13 -0.94
CA ALA A 223 3.88 -13.15 -2.00
C ALA A 223 4.31 -14.51 -1.45
N VAL A 224 3.91 -15.59 -2.13
CA VAL A 224 4.33 -16.96 -1.79
C VAL A 224 5.52 -17.33 -2.64
N ASP A 225 6.63 -17.73 -2.02
CA ASP A 225 7.80 -18.27 -2.70
C ASP A 225 7.55 -19.69 -3.22
N ARG A 226 8.41 -20.20 -4.09
CA ARG A 226 8.25 -21.53 -4.72
C ARG A 226 8.18 -22.69 -3.73
N ASP A 227 8.79 -22.55 -2.57
CA ASP A 227 8.75 -23.55 -1.50
C ASP A 227 7.53 -23.40 -0.57
N GLY A 228 6.60 -22.49 -0.88
CA GLY A 228 5.41 -22.20 -0.08
C GLY A 228 5.65 -21.25 1.09
N SER A 229 6.86 -20.70 1.25
CA SER A 229 7.17 -19.71 2.29
C SER A 229 6.62 -18.34 1.92
N PRO A 230 6.01 -17.59 2.87
CA PRO A 230 5.64 -16.22 2.63
C PRO A 230 6.86 -15.31 2.60
N VAL A 231 6.86 -14.38 1.65
CA VAL A 231 7.82 -13.30 1.51
C VAL A 231 7.08 -11.99 1.73
N LEU A 232 7.58 -11.17 2.65
CA LEU A 232 7.05 -9.85 2.95
C LEU A 232 8.02 -8.79 2.47
N MET A 233 7.49 -7.68 1.91
CA MET A 233 8.25 -6.50 1.54
C MET A 233 7.52 -5.26 2.03
N TRP A 234 8.22 -4.33 2.67
CA TRP A 234 7.65 -3.10 3.22
C TRP A 234 8.64 -1.95 3.14
N ARG A 235 8.15 -0.72 3.36
CA ARG A 235 9.01 0.44 3.52
C ARG A 235 9.63 0.43 4.92
N GLN A 236 10.94 0.33 4.98
CA GLN A 236 11.75 0.35 6.19
C GLN A 236 12.30 1.76 6.46
N VAL A 237 12.57 2.07 7.71
CA VAL A 237 13.27 3.29 8.13
C VAL A 237 14.68 2.93 8.59
N PHE A 238 15.62 2.90 7.65
CA PHE A 238 17.03 2.69 7.95
C PHE A 238 17.65 3.90 8.63
N ALA A 239 18.73 3.68 9.40
CA ALA A 239 19.43 4.79 10.04
C ALA A 239 20.12 5.71 9.02
N PRO A 240 20.14 7.03 9.21
CA PRO A 240 19.47 7.76 10.29
C PRO A 240 17.97 7.99 10.05
N ASN A 241 17.48 8.08 8.82
CA ASN A 241 16.07 8.23 8.39
C ASN A 241 15.90 7.95 6.90
N GLU A 242 16.49 6.86 6.40
CA GLU A 242 16.36 6.46 4.99
C GLU A 242 15.13 5.56 4.80
N ARG A 243 14.25 5.93 3.87
CA ARG A 243 12.95 5.29 3.58
C ARG A 243 13.03 4.34 2.40
N ASP A 244 13.95 3.39 2.45
CA ASP A 244 14.03 2.32 1.46
C ASP A 244 13.18 1.11 1.85
N HIS A 245 13.16 0.08 1.01
CA HIS A 245 12.37 -1.11 1.25
C HIS A 245 13.23 -2.22 1.86
N ALA A 246 12.60 -3.01 2.71
CA ALA A 246 13.14 -4.24 3.27
C ALA A 246 12.28 -5.42 2.85
N LEU A 247 12.89 -6.61 2.89
CA LEU A 247 12.27 -7.87 2.56
C LEU A 247 12.73 -8.93 3.55
N THR A 248 11.83 -9.86 3.90
CA THR A 248 12.16 -11.07 4.65
C THR A 248 11.26 -12.23 4.25
N ARG A 249 11.68 -13.44 4.55
CA ARG A 249 10.87 -14.66 4.50
C ARG A 249 10.38 -15.00 5.90
N ILE A 250 9.22 -15.61 5.98
CA ILE A 250 8.65 -16.09 7.25
C ILE A 250 8.74 -17.61 7.27
N LYS A 251 9.31 -18.13 8.34
CA LYS A 251 9.46 -19.57 8.58
C LYS A 251 8.09 -20.20 8.93
N PRO A 252 7.96 -21.54 8.83
CA PRO A 252 6.72 -22.22 9.16
C PRO A 252 6.20 -21.98 10.58
N ASP A 253 7.10 -21.72 11.53
CA ASP A 253 6.77 -21.39 12.92
C ASP A 253 6.32 -19.93 13.11
N GLY A 254 6.30 -19.10 12.05
CA GLY A 254 5.92 -17.69 12.08
C GLY A 254 7.06 -16.72 12.42
N THR A 255 8.29 -17.20 12.67
CA THR A 255 9.43 -16.31 12.87
C THR A 255 9.99 -15.80 11.54
N ALA A 256 10.49 -14.56 11.55
CA ALA A 256 11.15 -14.00 10.38
C ALA A 256 12.57 -14.54 10.21
N GLU A 257 13.02 -14.66 8.97
CA GLU A 257 14.43 -14.77 8.62
C GLU A 257 15.12 -13.41 8.75
N ALA A 258 16.38 -13.30 8.32
CA ALA A 258 17.09 -12.03 8.30
C ALA A 258 16.32 -11.00 7.44
N VAL A 259 16.19 -9.78 7.96
CA VAL A 259 15.64 -8.65 7.22
C VAL A 259 16.72 -8.10 6.29
N LEU A 260 16.45 -8.13 4.99
CA LEU A 260 17.38 -7.70 3.95
C LEU A 260 16.91 -6.35 3.37
N ARG A 261 17.83 -5.43 3.11
CA ARG A 261 17.52 -4.19 2.38
C ARG A 261 17.31 -4.54 0.90
N ALA A 262 16.14 -4.15 0.36
CA ALA A 262 15.70 -4.50 -0.98
C ALA A 262 15.89 -3.36 -2.00
N THR A 263 15.94 -2.11 -1.57
CA THR A 263 16.17 -0.94 -2.42
C THR A 263 17.21 -0.02 -1.81
N TYR A 264 17.88 0.79 -2.65
CA TYR A 264 19.02 1.64 -2.27
C TYR A 264 18.88 3.03 -2.90
N ASP A 265 17.67 3.62 -2.84
CA ASP A 265 17.41 4.97 -3.34
C ASP A 265 17.79 6.05 -2.32
N HIS A 266 18.04 5.65 -1.05
CA HIS A 266 18.48 6.52 0.06
C HIS A 266 17.54 7.71 0.32
N TRP A 267 16.25 7.53 0.10
CA TRP A 267 15.26 8.58 0.27
C TRP A 267 15.12 8.99 1.73
N ARG A 268 15.31 10.27 2.01
CA ARG A 268 15.15 10.86 3.36
C ARG A 268 13.96 11.78 3.38
N ILE A 269 12.99 11.50 4.26
CA ILE A 269 11.79 12.31 4.42
C ILE A 269 11.26 12.17 5.85
N ASP A 270 10.90 13.31 6.47
CA ASP A 270 10.21 13.37 7.76
C ASP A 270 8.69 13.51 7.57
N ALA A 271 8.10 12.60 6.77
CA ALA A 271 6.68 12.57 6.46
C ALA A 271 6.20 11.13 6.20
N CYS A 272 4.89 10.97 6.11
CA CYS A 272 4.22 9.72 5.73
C CYS A 272 3.94 9.72 4.22
N PRO A 273 4.69 8.98 3.39
CA PRO A 273 4.54 9.01 1.95
C PRO A 273 3.26 8.33 1.43
N HIS A 274 2.66 7.41 2.19
CA HIS A 274 1.47 6.64 1.79
C HIS A 274 1.60 5.93 0.43
N HIS A 275 2.78 5.38 0.15
CA HIS A 275 3.11 4.62 -1.04
C HIS A 275 3.84 3.34 -0.66
N GLY A 276 3.10 2.28 -0.35
CA GLY A 276 3.66 0.96 -0.10
C GLY A 276 4.06 0.24 -1.38
N PRO A 277 4.94 -0.77 -1.29
CA PRO A 277 5.36 -1.58 -2.43
C PRO A 277 4.26 -2.57 -2.88
N SER A 278 4.49 -3.19 -4.04
CA SER A 278 3.82 -4.43 -4.45
C SER A 278 4.86 -5.43 -4.94
N LEU A 279 4.60 -6.72 -4.71
CA LEU A 279 5.52 -7.83 -4.95
C LEU A 279 4.77 -8.99 -5.59
N THR A 280 5.36 -9.60 -6.60
CA THR A 280 4.94 -10.88 -7.16
C THR A 280 6.14 -11.80 -7.37
N ILE A 281 5.93 -13.10 -7.27
CA ILE A 281 6.93 -14.12 -7.58
C ILE A 281 6.41 -14.91 -8.75
N ASP A 282 7.17 -14.99 -9.83
CA ASP A 282 6.78 -15.69 -11.04
C ASP A 282 6.96 -17.21 -10.91
N ALA A 283 6.54 -17.97 -11.92
CA ALA A 283 6.66 -19.44 -11.94
C ALA A 283 8.11 -19.94 -11.92
N LYS A 284 9.08 -19.08 -12.27
CA LYS A 284 10.52 -19.39 -12.23
C LYS A 284 11.13 -19.09 -10.85
N GLY A 285 10.36 -18.43 -9.96
CA GLY A 285 10.82 -17.99 -8.64
C GLY A 285 11.50 -16.62 -8.65
N VAL A 286 11.42 -15.88 -9.75
CA VAL A 286 11.94 -14.53 -9.82
C VAL A 286 10.99 -13.59 -9.08
N ARG A 287 11.54 -12.78 -8.19
CA ARG A 287 10.81 -11.75 -7.44
C ARG A 287 10.77 -10.47 -8.25
N HIS A 288 9.58 -10.01 -8.57
CA HIS A 288 9.34 -8.74 -9.25
C HIS A 288 8.64 -7.79 -8.30
N ALA A 289 9.18 -6.59 -8.14
CA ALA A 289 8.62 -5.59 -7.25
C ALA A 289 8.40 -4.26 -7.96
N VAL A 290 7.39 -3.52 -7.50
CA VAL A 290 7.19 -2.11 -7.79
C VAL A 290 7.15 -1.33 -6.49
N TRP A 291 7.78 -0.16 -6.48
CA TRP A 291 7.84 0.70 -5.31
C TRP A 291 7.90 2.17 -5.70
N PHE A 292 7.54 3.03 -4.78
CA PHE A 292 7.70 4.47 -4.93
C PHE A 292 8.84 4.94 -4.03
N ASN A 293 9.75 5.71 -4.60
CA ASN A 293 10.76 6.44 -3.85
C ASN A 293 11.04 7.80 -4.50
N GLN A 294 11.75 8.64 -3.79
CA GLN A 294 12.29 9.87 -4.35
C GLN A 294 13.80 9.69 -4.53
N LYS A 295 14.24 9.88 -5.76
CA LYS A 295 15.65 9.86 -6.13
C LYS A 295 15.98 11.16 -6.85
N ASP A 296 17.12 11.76 -6.52
CA ASP A 296 17.58 13.03 -7.10
C ASP A 296 16.54 14.18 -6.99
N GLY A 297 15.77 14.19 -5.88
CA GLY A 297 14.72 15.20 -5.62
C GLY A 297 13.38 14.93 -6.30
N GLU A 298 13.24 13.89 -7.13
CA GLU A 298 12.03 13.56 -7.86
C GLU A 298 11.39 12.26 -7.39
N GLY A 299 10.07 12.32 -7.04
CA GLY A 299 9.27 11.14 -6.75
C GLY A 299 8.98 10.33 -8.02
N ARG A 300 9.19 9.01 -7.96
CA ARG A 300 8.97 8.08 -9.07
C ARG A 300 8.46 6.73 -8.56
N VAL A 301 7.69 6.07 -9.38
CA VAL A 301 7.47 4.64 -9.26
C VAL A 301 8.60 3.90 -9.98
N PHE A 302 9.12 2.89 -9.34
CA PHE A 302 10.18 2.03 -9.88
C PHE A 302 9.68 0.59 -10.00
N TYR A 303 10.23 -0.13 -10.94
CA TYR A 303 10.16 -1.58 -11.06
C TYR A 303 11.57 -2.16 -11.02
N GLY A 304 11.71 -3.35 -10.45
CA GLY A 304 12.94 -4.13 -10.50
C GLY A 304 12.71 -5.60 -10.18
N ARG A 305 13.69 -6.43 -10.55
CA ARG A 305 13.80 -7.81 -10.13
C ARG A 305 14.69 -7.86 -8.89
N LEU A 306 14.22 -8.53 -7.86
CA LEU A 306 14.97 -8.69 -6.61
C LEU A 306 15.61 -10.08 -6.62
N GLU A 307 16.93 -10.14 -6.47
CA GLU A 307 17.64 -11.41 -6.38
C GLU A 307 17.33 -12.16 -5.08
N ASN A 308 17.36 -13.48 -5.16
CA ASN A 308 17.15 -14.35 -3.99
C ASN A 308 18.51 -14.73 -3.37
N SER A 309 19.28 -13.74 -2.93
CA SER A 309 20.58 -13.90 -2.31
C SER A 309 20.61 -13.26 -0.92
N THR A 310 21.72 -13.41 -0.19
CA THR A 310 21.96 -12.76 1.10
C THR A 310 22.09 -11.25 0.98
N GLU A 311 22.51 -10.76 -0.20
CA GLU A 311 22.49 -9.35 -0.58
C GLU A 311 21.51 -9.18 -1.73
N ILE A 312 20.49 -8.35 -1.52
CA ILE A 312 19.48 -8.09 -2.55
C ILE A 312 19.97 -6.96 -3.44
N ASN A 313 20.20 -7.29 -4.70
CA ASN A 313 20.44 -6.33 -5.76
C ASN A 313 19.19 -6.17 -6.62
N VAL A 314 18.93 -4.95 -7.07
CA VAL A 314 17.82 -4.67 -7.99
C VAL A 314 18.32 -4.77 -9.42
N ASP A 315 17.98 -5.87 -10.10
CA ASP A 315 18.31 -6.09 -11.50
C ASP A 315 17.28 -5.45 -12.41
N GLY A 316 17.75 -4.69 -13.39
CA GLY A 316 16.91 -4.05 -14.39
C GLY A 316 15.97 -2.98 -13.82
N GLN A 317 16.40 -2.26 -12.77
CA GLN A 317 15.62 -1.14 -12.22
C GLN A 317 15.29 -0.10 -13.29
N ARG A 318 14.01 0.25 -13.37
CA ARG A 318 13.50 1.28 -14.27
C ARG A 318 12.35 2.05 -13.68
N THR A 319 12.07 3.21 -14.21
CA THR A 319 10.88 3.99 -13.87
C THR A 319 9.62 3.41 -14.52
N VAL A 320 8.48 3.54 -13.82
CA VAL A 320 7.13 3.19 -14.28
C VAL A 320 6.33 4.47 -14.42
N GLY A 321 5.85 4.73 -15.63
CA GLY A 321 5.10 5.95 -15.95
C GLY A 321 5.89 7.24 -15.81
N GLY A 322 5.18 8.35 -15.77
CA GLY A 322 5.73 9.72 -15.67
C GLY A 322 5.89 10.20 -14.22
N PRO A 323 6.18 11.49 -14.03
CA PRO A 323 6.41 12.10 -12.71
C PRO A 323 5.21 12.04 -11.75
N ARG A 324 4.02 11.84 -12.27
CA ARG A 324 2.77 11.75 -11.49
C ARG A 324 2.23 10.33 -11.35
N ALA A 325 3.02 9.34 -11.77
CA ALA A 325 2.70 7.93 -11.56
C ALA A 325 2.69 7.59 -10.07
N ALA A 326 1.67 6.87 -9.62
CA ALA A 326 1.47 6.57 -8.20
C ALA A 326 0.75 5.23 -8.00
N HIS A 327 0.97 4.62 -6.83
CA HIS A 327 0.23 3.47 -6.33
C HIS A 327 0.21 2.29 -7.30
N ALA A 328 1.38 1.93 -7.80
CA ALA A 328 1.51 0.79 -8.71
C ALA A 328 1.26 -0.55 -8.01
N ASP A 329 0.71 -1.48 -8.77
CA ASP A 329 0.52 -2.88 -8.39
C ASP A 329 1.06 -3.80 -9.48
N ILE A 330 1.55 -5.00 -9.10
CA ILE A 330 2.17 -5.95 -10.01
C ILE A 330 1.66 -7.37 -9.79
N ALA A 331 1.44 -8.10 -10.86
CA ALA A 331 1.20 -9.55 -10.79
C ALA A 331 1.83 -10.27 -11.99
N ALA A 332 2.08 -11.58 -11.78
CA ALA A 332 2.59 -12.49 -12.79
C ALA A 332 1.60 -13.63 -13.03
N ALA A 333 1.34 -13.98 -14.28
CA ALA A 333 0.57 -15.18 -14.67
C ALA A 333 0.88 -15.57 -16.14
N GLY A 334 0.88 -16.85 -16.45
CA GLY A 334 1.03 -17.34 -17.82
C GLY A 334 2.31 -16.89 -18.53
N GLY A 335 3.41 -16.70 -17.79
CA GLY A 335 4.68 -16.18 -18.33
C GLY A 335 4.66 -14.68 -18.65
N LYS A 336 3.60 -13.96 -18.27
CA LYS A 336 3.47 -12.51 -18.39
C LYS A 336 3.58 -11.83 -17.03
N LEU A 337 4.04 -10.57 -17.07
CA LEU A 337 3.98 -9.62 -15.95
C LEU A 337 3.08 -8.45 -16.38
N ALA A 338 2.24 -7.97 -15.47
CA ALA A 338 1.53 -6.71 -15.65
C ALA A 338 1.78 -5.79 -14.45
N ILE A 339 2.03 -4.52 -14.72
CA ILE A 339 2.16 -3.45 -13.74
C ILE A 339 1.09 -2.42 -14.06
N ALA A 340 0.18 -2.17 -13.14
CA ALA A 340 -0.84 -1.13 -13.29
C ALA A 340 -0.58 0.01 -12.31
N TRP A 341 -0.83 1.25 -12.74
CA TRP A 341 -0.71 2.44 -11.90
C TRP A 341 -1.74 3.49 -12.28
N LYS A 342 -1.94 4.45 -11.40
CA LYS A 342 -2.69 5.66 -11.75
C LYS A 342 -1.75 6.83 -11.96
N GLU A 343 -2.10 7.71 -12.89
CA GLU A 343 -1.31 8.89 -13.25
C GLU A 343 -2.23 10.07 -13.59
N PHE A 344 -2.04 11.19 -12.90
CA PHE A 344 -2.83 12.39 -13.17
C PHE A 344 -2.19 13.19 -14.30
N ASP A 345 -2.94 13.46 -15.38
CA ASP A 345 -2.42 14.16 -16.56
C ASP A 345 -2.59 15.70 -16.51
N GLY A 346 -3.25 16.21 -15.48
CA GLY A 346 -3.59 17.62 -15.29
C GLY A 346 -5.09 17.87 -15.30
N GLU A 347 -5.90 16.99 -15.89
CA GLU A 347 -7.34 17.06 -15.97
C GLU A 347 -8.02 15.80 -15.37
N ARG A 348 -7.48 14.62 -15.68
CA ARG A 348 -8.06 13.31 -15.33
C ARG A 348 -7.01 12.41 -14.67
N THR A 349 -7.49 11.52 -13.81
CA THR A 349 -6.69 10.39 -13.35
C THR A 349 -6.81 9.27 -14.37
N GLN A 350 -5.68 8.90 -14.97
CA GLN A 350 -5.58 7.81 -15.95
C GLN A 350 -5.21 6.50 -15.26
N LEU A 351 -5.87 5.43 -15.64
CA LEU A 351 -5.44 4.06 -15.37
C LEU A 351 -4.52 3.62 -16.51
N ARG A 352 -3.28 3.28 -16.17
CA ARG A 352 -2.28 2.80 -17.12
C ARG A 352 -1.81 1.41 -16.72
N VAL A 353 -1.36 0.65 -17.71
CA VAL A 353 -0.75 -0.66 -17.51
C VAL A 353 0.44 -0.82 -18.44
N MET A 354 1.45 -1.52 -17.98
CA MET A 354 2.50 -2.05 -18.86
C MET A 354 2.61 -3.57 -18.66
N VAL A 355 2.83 -4.29 -19.76
CA VAL A 355 2.89 -5.75 -19.82
C VAL A 355 4.20 -6.23 -20.39
N SER A 356 4.80 -7.23 -19.77
CA SER A 356 6.00 -7.91 -20.27
C SER A 356 5.70 -9.37 -20.52
N SER A 357 6.18 -9.92 -21.62
CA SER A 357 6.19 -11.35 -21.95
C SER A 357 7.59 -11.98 -21.93
N ASN A 358 8.60 -11.24 -21.45
CA ASN A 358 10.01 -11.64 -21.44
C ASN A 358 10.68 -11.40 -20.07
N ASP A 359 10.00 -11.76 -18.99
CA ASP A 359 10.48 -11.69 -17.60
C ASP A 359 10.89 -10.27 -17.16
N GLY A 360 10.14 -9.25 -17.62
CA GLY A 360 10.39 -7.86 -17.22
C GLY A 360 11.57 -7.18 -17.94
N LYS A 361 12.11 -7.78 -19.01
CA LYS A 361 13.21 -7.17 -19.79
C LYS A 361 12.73 -6.00 -20.63
N SER A 362 11.52 -6.11 -21.20
CA SER A 362 10.83 -5.02 -21.88
C SER A 362 9.34 -5.04 -21.56
N PHE A 363 8.68 -3.91 -21.77
CA PHE A 363 7.26 -3.74 -21.51
C PHE A 363 6.60 -2.95 -22.62
N ASP A 364 5.38 -3.33 -22.97
CA ASP A 364 4.46 -2.57 -23.79
C ASP A 364 3.47 -1.84 -22.88
N GLU A 365 3.31 -0.53 -23.06
CA GLU A 365 2.49 0.33 -22.21
C GLU A 365 1.19 0.73 -22.90
N LEU A 366 0.09 0.73 -22.14
CA LEU A 366 -1.26 1.07 -22.58
C LEU A 366 -1.99 1.94 -21.56
N LYS A 367 -2.85 2.82 -22.05
CA LYS A 367 -3.89 3.49 -21.27
C LYS A 367 -5.16 2.63 -21.31
N LEU A 368 -5.68 2.26 -20.14
CA LEU A 368 -6.89 1.44 -20.03
C LEU A 368 -8.16 2.26 -19.85
N ALA A 369 -8.11 3.29 -19.00
CA ALA A 369 -9.26 4.12 -18.65
C ALA A 369 -8.82 5.49 -18.10
N ALA A 370 -9.78 6.36 -17.87
CA ALA A 370 -9.57 7.61 -17.14
C ALA A 370 -10.84 8.00 -16.39
N THR A 371 -10.71 8.73 -15.28
CA THR A 371 -11.82 9.31 -14.52
C THR A 371 -11.53 10.77 -14.16
N GLU A 372 -12.58 11.57 -14.05
CA GLU A 372 -12.53 12.93 -13.50
C GLU A 372 -12.82 12.96 -12.00
N GLY A 373 -13.40 11.88 -11.45
CA GLY A 373 -13.71 11.73 -10.04
C GLY A 373 -12.56 11.15 -9.21
N ALA A 374 -12.82 10.95 -7.93
CA ALA A 374 -11.91 10.22 -7.06
C ALA A 374 -11.75 8.77 -7.54
N SER A 375 -10.58 8.19 -7.29
CA SER A 375 -10.28 6.82 -7.67
C SER A 375 -9.49 6.10 -6.59
N ASP A 376 -9.75 4.80 -6.46
CA ASP A 376 -8.91 3.88 -5.69
C ASP A 376 -7.54 3.67 -6.36
N GLN A 377 -6.70 2.89 -5.73
CA GLN A 377 -5.49 2.35 -6.31
C GLN A 377 -5.84 1.15 -7.20
N PRO A 378 -5.24 0.99 -8.38
CA PRO A 378 -5.48 -0.17 -9.23
C PRO A 378 -4.94 -1.45 -8.59
N ARG A 379 -5.55 -2.60 -8.93
CA ARG A 379 -5.10 -3.94 -8.52
C ARG A 379 -4.94 -4.81 -9.75
N VAL A 380 -3.82 -5.50 -9.86
CA VAL A 380 -3.63 -6.52 -10.89
C VAL A 380 -4.06 -7.87 -10.34
N ILE A 381 -5.10 -8.45 -10.91
CA ILE A 381 -5.68 -9.72 -10.47
C ILE A 381 -5.52 -10.81 -11.52
N ARG A 382 -5.50 -12.06 -11.08
CA ARG A 382 -5.25 -13.23 -11.93
C ARG A 382 -6.50 -14.07 -12.15
N ARG A 383 -6.69 -14.55 -13.37
CA ARG A 383 -7.64 -15.63 -13.69
C ARG A 383 -6.92 -16.67 -14.53
N LYS A 384 -6.50 -17.79 -13.93
CA LYS A 384 -5.61 -18.76 -14.56
C LYS A 384 -4.35 -18.06 -15.10
N ASP A 385 -4.04 -18.19 -16.38
CA ASP A 385 -2.88 -17.60 -17.05
C ASP A 385 -3.09 -16.17 -17.56
N LYS A 386 -4.22 -15.56 -17.24
CA LYS A 386 -4.58 -14.19 -17.68
C LYS A 386 -4.51 -13.21 -16.54
N LEU A 387 -4.07 -11.99 -16.87
CA LEU A 387 -4.01 -10.84 -15.97
C LEU A 387 -5.10 -9.83 -16.33
N PHE A 388 -5.66 -9.20 -15.32
CA PHE A 388 -6.66 -8.14 -15.44
C PHE A 388 -6.31 -7.03 -14.48
N VAL A 389 -6.71 -5.79 -14.79
CA VAL A 389 -6.64 -4.67 -13.87
C VAL A 389 -8.04 -4.40 -13.32
N PHE A 390 -8.20 -4.48 -12.01
CA PHE A 390 -9.39 -4.05 -11.31
C PHE A 390 -9.18 -2.63 -10.80
N TRP A 391 -10.15 -1.75 -11.02
CA TRP A 391 -10.08 -0.35 -10.59
C TRP A 391 -11.45 0.17 -10.20
N ARG A 392 -11.56 0.79 -9.01
CA ARG A 392 -12.78 1.43 -8.53
C ARG A 392 -12.64 2.94 -8.63
N THR A 393 -13.67 3.58 -9.15
CA THR A 393 -13.77 5.04 -9.24
C THR A 393 -15.08 5.51 -8.64
N GLU A 394 -15.14 6.77 -8.32
CA GLU A 394 -16.35 7.40 -7.79
C GLU A 394 -17.46 7.44 -8.84
N LYS A 395 -17.12 7.83 -10.07
CA LYS A 395 -18.08 8.06 -11.15
C LYS A 395 -18.50 6.77 -11.87
N GLU A 396 -17.54 5.92 -12.18
CA GLU A 396 -17.74 4.73 -13.01
C GLU A 396 -17.93 3.42 -12.20
N GLY A 397 -17.68 3.47 -10.88
CA GLY A 397 -17.80 2.31 -10.00
C GLY A 397 -16.66 1.30 -10.18
N PHE A 398 -17.00 0.00 -10.17
CA PHE A 398 -16.03 -1.08 -10.36
C PHE A 398 -15.77 -1.34 -11.85
N GLY A 399 -14.51 -1.22 -12.26
CA GLY A 399 -14.04 -1.55 -13.60
C GLY A 399 -13.11 -2.76 -13.60
N LEU A 400 -13.20 -3.59 -14.62
CA LEU A 400 -12.29 -4.71 -14.90
C LEU A 400 -11.77 -4.60 -16.33
N PHE A 401 -10.47 -4.53 -16.48
CA PHE A 401 -9.81 -4.31 -17.77
C PHE A 401 -8.87 -5.48 -18.06
N PRO A 402 -9.05 -6.22 -19.15
CA PRO A 402 -8.10 -7.26 -19.55
C PRO A 402 -6.76 -6.62 -19.93
N THR A 403 -5.66 -7.29 -19.61
CA THR A 403 -4.35 -6.95 -20.15
C THR A 403 -4.11 -7.68 -21.47
N PRO A 404 -3.27 -7.16 -22.37
CA PRO A 404 -2.90 -7.81 -23.63
C PRO A 404 -2.27 -9.19 -23.44
#